data_4bdae361688feb4914ba2ed0fc6538ba
#
_entry.id   4bdae361688feb4914ba2ed0fc6538ba
#
_cell.length_a   1.000
_cell.length_b   1.000
_cell.length_c   1.000
_cell.angle_alpha   90.00
_cell.angle_beta   90.00
_cell.angle_gamma   90.00
#
_symmetry.space_group_name_H-M   'P 1'
#
loop_
_entity.id
_entity.type
_entity.pdbx_description
1 polymer ?
#
loop_
_entity_poly.entity_id
_entity_poly.type
_entity_poly.pdbx_seq_one_letter_code
_entity_poly.pdbx_strand_id
1 'polypeptide(L)'
;MSEIVGQALLEKPVGHLVAASDSPALMTQLIRGCEGLHRIDAEHLEGRLSTEVAGIPIEAAISIRRTVELLDGGVTRLHLRLKVRPDIGGHAIVVALIDLTEASPTSSNASWRTSTELDPMLAVMAGQRVEEYLRTSIDQ
;
A
#
# COMPACT_ATOMS: atom_id res chain seq x y z
N MET A 1 13.99 9.87 -2.69
CA MET A 1 12.81 9.13 -3.20
C MET A 1 13.28 7.81 -3.78
N SER A 2 12.63 6.72 -3.44
CA SER A 2 12.97 5.41 -3.98
C SER A 2 11.74 4.79 -4.63
N GLU A 3 12.00 3.94 -5.62
CA GLU A 3 10.95 3.30 -6.39
C GLU A 3 11.19 1.79 -6.41
N ILE A 4 10.11 1.05 -6.19
CA ILE A 4 10.12 -0.41 -6.26
C ILE A 4 9.13 -0.84 -7.33
N VAL A 5 9.58 -1.72 -8.22
CA VAL A 5 8.78 -2.22 -9.34
C VAL A 5 8.71 -3.73 -9.23
N GLY A 6 7.54 -4.29 -9.50
CA GLY A 6 7.37 -5.73 -9.48
C GLY A 6 6.21 -6.18 -10.36
N GLN A 7 6.10 -7.50 -10.52
CA GLN A 7 4.98 -8.09 -11.22
C GLN A 7 4.75 -9.51 -10.73
N ALA A 8 3.50 -9.96 -10.81
CA ALA A 8 3.12 -11.30 -10.38
C ALA A 8 1.87 -11.77 -11.10
N LEU A 9 1.72 -13.09 -11.19
CA LEU A 9 0.47 -13.72 -11.60
C LEU A 9 -0.30 -14.07 -10.34
N LEU A 10 -1.54 -13.59 -10.24
CA LEU A 10 -2.40 -13.83 -9.09
C LEU A 10 -3.55 -14.75 -9.50
N GLU A 11 -3.87 -15.74 -8.66
CA GLU A 11 -4.93 -16.72 -8.93
C GLU A 11 -6.30 -16.19 -8.51
N LYS A 12 -6.59 -14.95 -8.87
CA LYS A 12 -7.87 -14.27 -8.59
C LYS A 12 -8.25 -13.42 -9.79
N PRO A 13 -9.53 -13.33 -10.14
CA PRO A 13 -9.95 -12.43 -11.21
C PRO A 13 -9.78 -10.97 -10.82
N VAL A 14 -9.64 -10.10 -11.82
CA VAL A 14 -9.43 -8.67 -11.61
C VAL A 14 -10.51 -8.06 -10.72
N GLY A 15 -11.78 -8.36 -10.96
CA GLY A 15 -12.87 -7.83 -10.16
C GLY A 15 -12.78 -8.19 -8.68
N HIS A 16 -12.30 -9.38 -8.38
CA HIS A 16 -12.08 -9.84 -7.00
C HIS A 16 -10.97 -9.03 -6.32
N LEU A 17 -9.88 -8.78 -7.04
CA LEU A 17 -8.76 -8.01 -6.50
C LEU A 17 -9.15 -6.55 -6.26
N VAL A 18 -9.91 -5.96 -7.18
CA VAL A 18 -10.42 -4.60 -7.01
C VAL A 18 -11.34 -4.52 -5.78
N ALA A 19 -12.24 -5.49 -5.63
CA ALA A 19 -13.14 -5.54 -4.46
C ALA A 19 -12.36 -5.73 -3.16
N ALA A 20 -11.33 -6.57 -3.16
CA ALA A 20 -10.49 -6.79 -2.00
C ALA A 20 -9.79 -5.50 -1.56
N SER A 21 -9.34 -4.68 -2.50
CA SER A 21 -8.68 -3.41 -2.19
C SER A 21 -9.65 -2.39 -1.58
N ASP A 22 -10.96 -2.61 -1.69
CA ASP A 22 -11.98 -1.74 -1.11
C ASP A 22 -12.42 -2.20 0.29
N SER A 23 -11.93 -3.35 0.75
CA SER A 23 -12.32 -3.91 2.05
C SER A 23 -11.35 -3.49 3.14
N PRO A 24 -11.79 -2.73 4.16
CA PRO A 24 -10.91 -2.39 5.29
C PRO A 24 -10.34 -3.63 5.97
N ALA A 25 -11.13 -4.68 6.14
CA ALA A 25 -10.69 -5.91 6.80
C ALA A 25 -9.58 -6.61 6.02
N LEU A 26 -9.71 -6.70 4.69
CA LEU A 26 -8.69 -7.32 3.85
C LEU A 26 -7.44 -6.45 3.75
N MET A 27 -7.59 -5.14 3.64
CA MET A 27 -6.45 -4.22 3.63
C MET A 27 -5.69 -4.25 4.95
N THR A 28 -6.38 -4.40 6.08
CA THR A 28 -5.75 -4.57 7.38
C THR A 28 -4.85 -5.81 7.41
N GLN A 29 -5.26 -6.89 6.77
CA GLN A 29 -4.46 -8.11 6.70
C GLN A 29 -3.25 -7.96 5.77
N LEU A 30 -3.36 -7.17 4.73
CA LEU A 30 -2.31 -7.00 3.73
C LEU A 30 -1.20 -6.06 4.19
N ILE A 31 -1.50 -5.09 5.04
CA ILE A 31 -0.53 -4.13 5.55
C ILE A 31 -0.04 -4.60 6.91
N ARG A 32 1.23 -5.02 6.96
CA ARG A 32 1.82 -5.55 8.20
C ARG A 32 1.78 -4.51 9.32
N GLY A 33 1.27 -4.93 10.48
CA GLY A 33 1.17 -4.06 11.65
C GLY A 33 -0.02 -3.11 11.65
N CYS A 34 -0.85 -3.15 10.61
CA CYS A 34 -2.03 -2.30 10.51
C CYS A 34 -3.15 -2.82 11.39
N GLU A 35 -3.81 -1.92 12.11
CA GLU A 35 -4.92 -2.24 13.01
C GLU A 35 -6.04 -1.24 12.84
N GLY A 36 -7.28 -1.71 12.96
CA GLY A 36 -8.44 -0.85 13.05
C GLY A 36 -8.68 0.03 11.83
N LEU A 37 -8.30 -0.46 10.65
CA LEU A 37 -8.62 0.26 9.42
C LEU A 37 -10.14 0.38 9.28
N HIS A 38 -10.61 1.59 9.02
CA HIS A 38 -12.03 1.84 8.83
C HIS A 38 -12.22 2.87 7.73
N ARG A 39 -13.38 2.80 7.09
CA ARG A 39 -13.71 3.69 5.99
C ARG A 39 -14.15 5.05 6.51
N ILE A 40 -13.53 6.11 5.97
CA ILE A 40 -13.93 7.49 6.24
C ILE A 40 -14.90 7.97 5.16
N ASP A 41 -14.58 7.70 3.91
CA ASP A 41 -15.45 8.00 2.76
C ASP A 41 -15.17 7.02 1.62
N ALA A 42 -15.74 7.25 0.45
CA ALA A 42 -15.64 6.33 -0.68
C ALA A 42 -14.20 6.03 -1.11
N GLU A 43 -13.26 6.94 -0.85
CA GLU A 43 -11.87 6.81 -1.28
C GLU A 43 -10.87 6.72 -0.12
N HIS A 44 -11.30 6.96 1.12
CA HIS A 44 -10.38 7.07 2.25
C HIS A 44 -10.62 6.03 3.32
N LEU A 45 -9.52 5.43 3.78
CA LEU A 45 -9.47 4.55 4.94
C LEU A 45 -8.47 5.14 5.93
N GLU A 46 -8.73 4.96 7.22
CA GLU A 46 -7.81 5.37 8.29
C GLU A 46 -7.67 4.28 9.34
N GLY A 47 -6.52 4.21 9.98
CA GLY A 47 -6.24 3.25 11.02
C GLY A 47 -4.94 3.54 11.73
N ARG A 48 -4.43 2.54 12.43
CA ARG A 48 -3.17 2.62 13.17
C ARG A 48 -2.18 1.62 12.63
N LEU A 49 -0.91 1.96 12.70
CA LEU A 49 0.19 1.09 12.33
C LEU A 49 1.09 0.94 13.56
N SER A 50 1.38 -0.30 13.92
CA SER A 50 2.30 -0.62 15.00
C SER A 50 3.39 -1.50 14.44
N THR A 51 4.63 -1.04 14.47
CA THR A 51 5.74 -1.77 13.86
C THR A 51 7.05 -1.44 14.55
N GLU A 52 8.12 -2.11 14.12
CA GLU A 52 9.47 -1.86 14.58
C GLU A 52 10.34 -1.52 13.37
N VAL A 53 11.04 -0.39 13.44
CA VAL A 53 11.93 0.05 12.39
C VAL A 53 13.31 0.27 12.99
N ALA A 54 14.31 -0.45 12.48
CA ALA A 54 15.69 -0.39 12.97
C ALA A 54 15.81 -0.68 14.47
N GLY A 55 14.97 -1.59 14.98
CA GLY A 55 14.95 -1.94 16.41
C GLY A 55 14.15 -0.98 17.28
N ILE A 56 13.54 0.05 16.70
CA ILE A 56 12.78 1.05 17.43
C ILE A 56 11.28 0.79 17.21
N PRO A 57 10.50 0.57 18.29
CA PRO A 57 9.04 0.45 18.13
C PRO A 57 8.44 1.76 17.65
N ILE A 58 7.59 1.69 16.64
CA ILE A 58 6.93 2.87 16.07
C ILE A 58 5.43 2.65 16.03
N GLU A 59 4.71 3.58 16.64
CA GLU A 59 3.28 3.70 16.52
C GLU A 59 2.97 4.84 15.58
N ALA A 60 2.05 4.65 14.66
CA ALA A 60 1.74 5.65 13.66
C ALA A 60 0.26 5.65 13.29
N ALA A 61 -0.22 6.81 12.86
CA ALA A 61 -1.49 6.90 12.18
C ALA A 61 -1.26 6.59 10.69
N ILE A 62 -2.13 5.81 10.08
CA ILE A 62 -2.07 5.53 8.66
C ILE A 62 -3.36 5.99 7.99
N SER A 63 -3.25 6.69 6.87
CA SER A 63 -4.38 7.00 6.03
C SER A 63 -4.12 6.52 4.61
N ILE A 64 -5.14 5.96 3.98
CA ILE A 64 -5.03 5.38 2.65
C ILE A 64 -6.08 6.04 1.77
N ARG A 65 -5.62 6.64 0.68
CA ARG A 65 -6.50 7.10 -0.39
C ARG A 65 -6.44 6.10 -1.52
N ARG A 66 -7.61 5.63 -1.95
CA ARG A 66 -7.73 4.62 -2.98
C ARG A 66 -8.61 5.12 -4.12
N THR A 67 -8.12 5.03 -5.32
CA THR A 67 -8.90 5.29 -6.53
C THR A 67 -8.71 4.17 -7.53
N VAL A 68 -9.70 3.96 -8.39
CA VAL A 68 -9.67 2.94 -9.44
C VAL A 68 -9.87 3.64 -10.76
N GLU A 69 -9.03 3.32 -11.73
CA GLU A 69 -9.09 3.89 -13.08
C GLU A 69 -9.10 2.76 -14.10
N LEU A 70 -10.00 2.86 -15.08
CA LEU A 70 -10.03 1.94 -16.21
C LEU A 70 -9.25 2.57 -17.35
N LEU A 71 -8.19 1.89 -17.78
CA LEU A 71 -7.35 2.34 -18.87
C LEU A 71 -7.66 1.57 -20.15
N ASP A 72 -7.18 2.07 -21.27
CA ASP A 72 -7.32 1.39 -22.55
C ASP A 72 -6.59 0.05 -22.53
N GLY A 73 -7.05 -0.90 -23.35
CA GLY A 73 -6.44 -2.22 -23.44
C GLY A 73 -6.82 -3.20 -22.34
N GLY A 74 -7.91 -2.91 -21.60
CA GLY A 74 -8.39 -3.82 -20.56
C GLY A 74 -7.58 -3.78 -19.26
N VAL A 75 -6.88 -2.68 -19.02
CA VAL A 75 -6.09 -2.49 -17.80
C VAL A 75 -6.94 -1.78 -16.75
N THR A 76 -6.95 -2.32 -15.53
CA THR A 76 -7.55 -1.66 -14.37
C THR A 76 -6.42 -1.20 -13.46
N ARG A 77 -6.34 0.08 -13.19
CA ARG A 77 -5.29 0.65 -12.34
C ARG A 77 -5.85 0.99 -10.97
N LEU A 78 -5.22 0.41 -9.95
CA LEU A 78 -5.44 0.81 -8.56
C LEU A 78 -4.38 1.85 -8.20
N HIS A 79 -4.82 2.98 -7.70
CA HIS A 79 -3.94 4.03 -7.21
C HIS A 79 -4.13 4.12 -5.71
N LEU A 80 -3.10 3.78 -4.95
CA LEU A 80 -3.11 3.82 -3.50
C LEU A 80 -2.09 4.86 -3.03
N ARG A 81 -2.54 5.75 -2.18
CA ARG A 81 -1.65 6.72 -1.54
C ARG A 81 -1.76 6.54 -0.04
N LEU A 82 -0.68 6.06 0.56
CA LEU A 82 -0.59 5.81 1.98
C LEU A 82 0.21 6.92 2.63
N LYS A 83 -0.36 7.54 3.66
CA LYS A 83 0.35 8.51 4.47
C LYS A 83 0.50 7.95 5.87
N VAL A 84 1.74 7.82 6.30
CA VAL A 84 2.09 7.30 7.63
C VAL A 84 2.62 8.45 8.46
N ARG A 85 2.01 8.66 9.61
CA ARG A 85 2.42 9.72 10.55
C ARG A 85 2.81 9.09 11.88
N PRO A 86 4.11 8.84 12.10
CA PRO A 86 4.58 8.32 13.38
C PRO A 86 4.25 9.28 14.52
N ASP A 87 3.92 8.72 15.69
CA ASP A 87 3.61 9.53 16.87
C ASP A 87 4.82 10.35 17.33
N ILE A 88 6.02 9.90 17.00
CA ILE A 88 7.27 10.64 17.31
C ILE A 88 7.49 11.84 16.39
N GLY A 89 6.66 11.99 15.35
CA GLY A 89 6.75 13.10 14.40
C GLY A 89 7.21 12.68 13.02
N GLY A 90 7.13 13.61 12.07
CA GLY A 90 7.46 13.34 10.69
C GLY A 90 6.34 12.66 9.92
N HIS A 91 6.61 12.30 8.68
CA HIS A 91 5.67 11.55 7.86
C HIS A 91 6.38 10.80 6.75
N ALA A 92 5.75 9.74 6.26
CA ALA A 92 6.14 9.02 5.05
C ALA A 92 4.94 8.95 4.13
N ILE A 93 5.17 9.06 2.84
CA ILE A 93 4.14 8.91 1.82
C ILE A 93 4.57 7.81 0.88
N VAL A 94 3.69 6.83 0.68
CA VAL A 94 3.90 5.74 -0.26
C VAL A 94 2.81 5.85 -1.32
N VAL A 95 3.22 5.90 -2.57
CA VAL A 95 2.29 5.86 -3.71
C VAL A 95 2.48 4.55 -4.42
N ALA A 96 1.42 3.77 -4.54
CA ALA A 96 1.42 2.51 -5.26
C ALA A 96 0.47 2.60 -6.45
N LEU A 97 0.99 2.28 -7.62
CA LEU A 97 0.20 2.10 -8.83
C LEU A 97 0.22 0.62 -9.17
N ILE A 98 -0.95 0.00 -9.18
CA ILE A 98 -1.07 -1.43 -9.46
C ILE A 98 -1.94 -1.59 -10.69
N ASP A 99 -1.35 -2.11 -11.76
CA ASP A 99 -2.06 -2.38 -13.00
C ASP A 99 -2.44 -3.85 -13.07
N LEU A 100 -3.73 -4.10 -13.24
CA LEU A 100 -4.30 -5.44 -13.28
C LEU A 100 -4.86 -5.71 -14.67
N THR A 101 -4.48 -6.85 -15.24
CA THR A 101 -5.03 -7.33 -16.51
C THR A 101 -5.49 -8.77 -16.34
N GLU A 102 -6.53 -9.16 -17.08
CA GLU A 102 -7.00 -10.53 -17.07
C GLU A 102 -5.99 -11.44 -17.76
N ALA A 103 -5.51 -12.46 -17.04
CA ALA A 103 -4.67 -13.51 -17.63
C ALA A 103 -5.53 -14.71 -18.04
N SER A 104 -6.59 -15.00 -17.26
CA SER A 104 -7.60 -16.02 -17.54
C SER A 104 -8.86 -15.62 -16.76
N PRO A 105 -10.00 -16.31 -16.94
CA PRO A 105 -11.20 -16.01 -16.16
C PRO A 105 -11.02 -16.09 -14.64
N THR A 106 -9.98 -16.80 -14.18
CA THR A 106 -9.72 -17.01 -12.76
C THR A 106 -8.38 -16.44 -12.29
N SER A 107 -7.63 -15.77 -13.16
CA SER A 107 -6.31 -15.23 -12.81
C SER A 107 -6.05 -13.88 -13.45
N SER A 108 -5.16 -13.13 -12.83
CA SER A 108 -4.81 -11.77 -13.27
C SER A 108 -3.30 -11.59 -13.25
N ASN A 109 -2.80 -10.80 -14.19
CA ASN A 109 -1.45 -10.29 -14.14
C ASN A 109 -1.47 -8.97 -13.39
N ALA A 110 -0.61 -8.84 -12.40
CA ALA A 110 -0.44 -7.60 -11.65
C ALA A 110 0.97 -7.07 -11.89
N SER A 111 1.07 -5.79 -12.21
CA SER A 111 2.34 -5.10 -12.22
C SER A 111 2.20 -3.87 -11.36
N TRP A 112 3.21 -3.58 -10.56
CA TRP A 112 3.13 -2.46 -9.64
C TRP A 112 4.39 -1.64 -9.64
N ARG A 113 4.19 -0.38 -9.29
CA ARG A 113 5.26 0.58 -9.08
C ARG A 113 4.93 1.32 -7.80
N THR A 114 5.86 1.28 -6.85
CA THR A 114 5.72 2.01 -5.60
C THR A 114 6.84 3.02 -5.47
N SER A 115 6.49 4.20 -5.00
CA SER A 115 7.47 5.24 -4.67
C SER A 115 7.25 5.66 -3.22
N THR A 116 8.34 5.89 -2.52
CA THR A 116 8.32 6.24 -1.10
C THR A 116 9.02 7.59 -0.92
N GLU A 117 8.35 8.48 -0.22
CA GLU A 117 8.90 9.77 0.16
C GLU A 117 8.91 9.85 1.68
N LEU A 118 10.09 10.02 2.26
CA LEU A 118 10.28 10.19 3.69
C LEU A 118 10.62 11.64 3.98
N ASP A 119 10.07 12.19 5.06
CA ASP A 119 10.56 13.51 5.48
C ASP A 119 11.99 13.37 6.01
N PRO A 120 12.74 14.49 6.12
CA PRO A 120 14.15 14.42 6.51
C PRO A 120 14.40 13.73 7.85
N MET A 121 13.50 13.87 8.81
CA MET A 121 13.65 13.25 10.12
C MET A 121 13.56 11.73 10.02
N LEU A 122 12.57 11.21 9.31
CA LEU A 122 12.44 9.76 9.12
C LEU A 122 13.55 9.19 8.25
N ALA A 123 14.01 9.93 7.26
CA ALA A 123 15.12 9.51 6.42
C ALA A 123 16.39 9.32 7.24
N VAL A 124 16.65 10.20 8.19
CA VAL A 124 17.81 10.10 9.07
C VAL A 124 17.67 8.96 10.06
N MET A 125 16.47 8.79 10.65
CA MET A 125 16.25 7.78 11.69
C MET A 125 16.14 6.37 11.17
N ALA A 126 15.54 6.19 10.02
CA ALA A 126 15.11 4.87 9.57
C ALA A 126 15.65 4.48 8.19
N GLY A 127 15.85 5.44 7.29
CA GLY A 127 16.45 5.20 5.98
C GLY A 127 15.87 4.00 5.24
N GLN A 128 16.76 3.14 4.75
CA GLN A 128 16.38 1.96 3.95
C GLN A 128 15.47 0.97 4.66
N ARG A 129 15.47 0.95 5.99
CA ARG A 129 14.66 -0.02 6.73
C ARG A 129 13.18 0.26 6.68
N VAL A 130 12.79 1.53 6.63
CA VAL A 130 11.39 1.91 6.39
C VAL A 130 10.97 1.43 5.00
N GLU A 131 11.83 1.64 4.02
CA GLU A 131 11.61 1.26 2.65
C GLU A 131 11.45 -0.26 2.50
N GLU A 132 12.35 -1.03 3.12
CA GLU A 132 12.27 -2.48 3.13
C GLU A 132 10.99 -2.99 3.79
N TYR A 133 10.58 -2.36 4.88
CA TYR A 133 9.33 -2.70 5.56
C TYR A 133 8.13 -2.49 4.64
N LEU A 134 8.05 -1.33 3.99
CA LEU A 134 6.95 -1.01 3.08
C LEU A 134 6.92 -1.96 1.89
N ARG A 135 8.06 -2.29 1.34
CA ARG A 135 8.19 -3.26 0.25
C ARG A 135 7.64 -4.62 0.66
N THR A 136 8.05 -5.12 1.82
CA THR A 136 7.60 -6.41 2.33
C THR A 136 6.09 -6.43 2.54
N SER A 137 5.52 -5.33 3.02
CA SER A 137 4.08 -5.22 3.25
C SER A 137 3.27 -5.22 1.95
N ILE A 138 3.81 -4.62 0.91
CA ILE A 138 3.13 -4.54 -0.38
C ILE A 138 3.23 -5.85 -1.15
N ASP A 139 4.37 -6.53 -1.07
CA ASP A 139 4.64 -7.76 -1.81
C ASP A 139 3.90 -8.99 -1.21
N GLN A 140 3.31 -8.85 -0.06
CA GLN A 140 2.47 -9.89 0.53
C GLN A 140 1.10 -9.94 -0.11
#